data_a85f3709c12c938ed18b653251c7129b
#
_entry.id   a85f3709c12c938ed18b653251c7129b
#
_cell.length_a   1.000
_cell.length_b   1.000
_cell.length_c   1.000
_cell.angle_alpha   90.00
_cell.angle_beta   90.00
_cell.angle_gamma   90.00
#
_symmetry.space_group_name_H-M   'P 1'
#
loop_
_entity.id
_entity.type
_entity.pdbx_description
1 polymer ?
#
loop_
_entity_poly.entity_id
_entity_poly.type
_entity_poly.pdbx_seq_one_letter_code
_entity_poly.pdbx_strand_id
1 'polypeptide(L)'
;MGDLRFVHLGFGAEAVDYHAAWQEQRRIHAARFAEEIPDTCLLLEHPPVYTAGRRTEDSERPLDGTPVVDVDRGGKITWHGPGQLVGYPILKLPRPVDVVAHVRRLEEALIRACADFGLATSRVEGRSGVWVLGDAVPGGAATADAAAGGGTAPAGLGGLSLDFDPRLHDEEFDPRLSGPEYAPSNAGQRNEDRKVAAIGIRVAKGVTMHGFALNCDPDNRFFDRIVPCGIRDAGVTSLSQELGRDVPVTEVVPVVEKRLREVLETSVPLPRAV
;
A
#
# COMPACT_ATOMS: atom_id res chain seq x y z
N MET A 1 -18.01 15.43 -0.44
CA MET A 1 -17.68 14.04 -0.04
C MET A 1 -18.41 13.76 1.25
N GLY A 2 -18.97 12.54 1.41
CA GLY A 2 -19.67 12.17 2.64
C GLY A 2 -18.71 11.83 3.77
N ASP A 3 -19.24 11.70 4.98
CA ASP A 3 -18.51 11.29 6.19
C ASP A 3 -17.96 9.86 6.01
N LEU A 4 -16.65 9.65 6.26
CA LEU A 4 -16.01 8.34 6.17
C LEU A 4 -16.33 7.54 7.45
N ARG A 5 -17.07 6.45 7.29
CA ARG A 5 -17.39 5.55 8.39
C ARG A 5 -16.25 4.56 8.62
N PHE A 6 -15.84 4.38 9.87
CA PHE A 6 -14.92 3.32 10.28
C PHE A 6 -15.68 2.17 10.94
N VAL A 7 -15.28 0.95 10.63
CA VAL A 7 -15.80 -0.29 11.23
C VAL A 7 -14.62 -1.16 11.65
N HIS A 8 -14.52 -1.45 12.93
CA HIS A 8 -13.53 -2.38 13.48
C HIS A 8 -14.10 -3.80 13.38
N LEU A 9 -13.44 -4.68 12.67
CA LEU A 9 -13.87 -6.08 12.53
C LEU A 9 -13.28 -6.99 13.61
N GLY A 10 -12.03 -6.71 14.06
CA GLY A 10 -11.38 -7.46 15.12
C GLY A 10 -9.86 -7.29 15.11
N PHE A 11 -9.26 -7.32 16.29
CA PHE A 11 -7.82 -7.16 16.52
C PHE A 11 -7.31 -8.17 17.54
N GLY A 12 -6.04 -8.52 17.49
CA GLY A 12 -5.40 -9.44 18.41
C GLY A 12 -6.07 -10.81 18.41
N ALA A 13 -6.63 -11.23 19.54
CA ALA A 13 -7.33 -12.51 19.67
C ALA A 13 -8.61 -12.61 18.82
N GLU A 14 -9.17 -11.47 18.42
CA GLU A 14 -10.35 -11.38 17.56
C GLU A 14 -9.98 -11.12 16.08
N ALA A 15 -8.73 -11.38 15.69
CA ALA A 15 -8.27 -11.24 14.32
C ALA A 15 -9.16 -12.03 13.35
N VAL A 16 -9.46 -11.44 12.19
CA VAL A 16 -10.51 -11.93 11.29
C VAL A 16 -9.91 -12.76 10.16
N ASP A 17 -10.48 -13.94 9.91
CA ASP A 17 -10.12 -14.76 8.75
C ASP A 17 -10.17 -13.96 7.45
N TYR A 18 -9.19 -14.20 6.56
CA TYR A 18 -9.05 -13.42 5.34
C TYR A 18 -10.26 -13.55 4.40
N HIS A 19 -10.78 -14.78 4.23
CA HIS A 19 -11.94 -15.00 3.35
C HIS A 19 -13.21 -14.37 3.93
N ALA A 20 -13.38 -14.42 5.25
CA ALA A 20 -14.50 -13.76 5.91
C ALA A 20 -14.44 -12.23 5.72
N ALA A 21 -13.27 -11.62 5.93
CA ALA A 21 -13.08 -10.19 5.69
C ALA A 21 -13.27 -9.83 4.20
N TRP A 22 -12.84 -10.68 3.28
CA TRP A 22 -13.04 -10.45 1.85
C TRP A 22 -14.51 -10.54 1.42
N GLN A 23 -15.27 -11.45 2.02
CA GLN A 23 -16.72 -11.50 1.82
C GLN A 23 -17.40 -10.23 2.34
N GLU A 24 -16.98 -9.73 3.50
CA GLU A 24 -17.51 -8.48 4.06
C GLU A 24 -17.16 -7.27 3.18
N GLN A 25 -15.94 -7.20 2.65
CA GLN A 25 -15.57 -6.18 1.67
C GLN A 25 -16.52 -6.19 0.46
N ARG A 26 -16.82 -7.37 -0.11
CA ARG A 26 -17.73 -7.50 -1.25
C ARG A 26 -19.14 -7.04 -0.91
N ARG A 27 -19.62 -7.35 0.28
CA ARG A 27 -20.94 -6.91 0.76
C ARG A 27 -20.98 -5.37 0.88
N ILE A 28 -19.98 -4.78 1.52
CA ILE A 28 -19.87 -3.32 1.67
C ILE A 28 -19.71 -2.64 0.31
N HIS A 29 -18.89 -3.21 -0.59
CA HIS A 29 -18.71 -2.70 -1.94
C HIS A 29 -20.04 -2.65 -2.72
N ALA A 30 -20.84 -3.71 -2.66
CA ALA A 30 -22.13 -3.77 -3.33
C ALA A 30 -23.10 -2.71 -2.76
N ALA A 31 -23.20 -2.60 -1.45
CA ALA A 31 -24.04 -1.60 -0.78
C ALA A 31 -23.57 -0.16 -1.06
N ARG A 32 -22.23 0.07 -1.11
CA ARG A 32 -21.70 1.38 -1.45
C ARG A 32 -21.93 1.74 -2.92
N PHE A 33 -21.80 0.78 -3.82
CA PHE A 33 -22.13 0.98 -5.23
C PHE A 33 -23.60 1.33 -5.42
N ALA A 34 -24.52 0.66 -4.70
CA ALA A 34 -25.95 0.94 -4.68
C ALA A 34 -26.32 2.25 -3.94
N GLU A 35 -25.35 2.95 -3.35
CA GLU A 35 -25.54 4.18 -2.56
C GLU A 35 -26.38 3.99 -1.29
N GLU A 36 -26.48 2.76 -0.79
CA GLU A 36 -27.22 2.41 0.43
C GLU A 36 -26.46 2.78 1.71
N ILE A 37 -25.13 2.88 1.61
CA ILE A 37 -24.26 3.22 2.74
C ILE A 37 -23.22 4.29 2.33
N PRO A 38 -22.67 5.04 3.28
CA PRO A 38 -21.57 5.97 3.02
C PRO A 38 -20.26 5.23 2.70
N ASP A 39 -19.24 6.00 2.31
CA ASP A 39 -17.87 5.52 2.23
C ASP A 39 -17.48 4.89 3.57
N THR A 40 -16.90 3.68 3.52
CA THR A 40 -16.65 2.88 4.73
C THR A 40 -15.24 2.31 4.68
N CYS A 41 -14.49 2.44 5.76
CA CYS A 41 -13.19 1.81 5.95
C CYS A 41 -13.30 0.71 7.00
N LEU A 42 -12.97 -0.52 6.63
CA LEU A 42 -12.84 -1.64 7.57
C LEU A 42 -11.42 -1.65 8.12
N LEU A 43 -11.28 -1.77 9.44
CA LEU A 43 -9.99 -1.89 10.12
C LEU A 43 -9.95 -3.19 10.91
N LEU A 44 -8.85 -3.94 10.79
CA LEU A 44 -8.72 -5.27 11.39
C LEU A 44 -7.27 -5.73 11.46
N GLU A 45 -7.06 -6.86 12.12
CA GLU A 45 -5.91 -7.76 11.94
C GLU A 45 -6.38 -9.08 11.32
N HIS A 46 -5.47 -9.77 10.65
CA HIS A 46 -5.68 -11.15 10.18
C HIS A 46 -4.85 -12.15 10.99
N PRO A 47 -5.30 -13.41 11.13
CA PRO A 47 -4.39 -14.53 11.40
C PRO A 47 -3.33 -14.60 10.30
N PRO A 48 -2.17 -15.27 10.55
CA PRO A 48 -1.11 -15.37 9.56
C PRO A 48 -1.61 -15.92 8.22
N VAL A 49 -1.43 -15.15 7.14
CA VAL A 49 -1.86 -15.51 5.79
C VAL A 49 -1.00 -14.82 4.73
N TYR A 50 -0.65 -15.56 3.66
CA TYR A 50 -0.07 -14.99 2.45
C TYR A 50 -1.16 -14.72 1.42
N THR A 51 -1.11 -13.57 0.76
CA THR A 51 -2.04 -13.22 -0.30
C THR A 51 -1.29 -12.87 -1.58
N ALA A 52 -1.64 -13.54 -2.68
CA ALA A 52 -1.04 -13.32 -3.99
C ALA A 52 -1.95 -12.43 -4.83
N GLY A 53 -1.49 -11.22 -5.15
CA GLY A 53 -2.15 -10.34 -6.11
C GLY A 53 -1.97 -10.84 -7.55
N ARG A 54 -2.69 -10.22 -8.49
CA ARG A 54 -2.75 -10.67 -9.91
C ARG A 54 -1.40 -10.75 -10.63
N ARG A 55 -0.35 -10.12 -10.09
CA ARG A 55 0.99 -10.10 -10.71
C ARG A 55 2.01 -10.95 -9.98
N THR A 56 1.56 -11.76 -9.03
CA THR A 56 2.44 -12.68 -8.32
C THR A 56 2.90 -13.78 -9.29
N GLU A 57 4.21 -13.96 -9.38
CA GLU A 57 4.83 -15.05 -10.11
C GLU A 57 5.01 -16.28 -9.22
N ASP A 58 5.06 -17.47 -9.80
CA ASP A 58 5.23 -18.69 -9.03
C ASP A 58 6.54 -18.72 -8.24
N SER A 59 7.59 -18.09 -8.78
CA SER A 59 8.89 -17.95 -8.11
C SER A 59 8.91 -17.05 -6.88
N GLU A 60 7.85 -16.28 -6.66
CA GLU A 60 7.71 -15.38 -5.51
C GLU A 60 6.94 -16.01 -4.35
N ARG A 61 6.31 -17.17 -4.59
CA ARG A 61 5.54 -17.92 -3.60
C ARG A 61 6.45 -18.68 -2.63
N PRO A 62 5.99 -18.95 -1.39
CA PRO A 62 6.72 -19.80 -0.46
C PRO A 62 6.99 -21.17 -1.07
N LEU A 63 8.22 -21.66 -0.93
CA LEU A 63 8.64 -22.98 -1.47
C LEU A 63 8.36 -24.14 -0.51
N ASP A 64 7.96 -23.84 0.72
CA ASP A 64 7.73 -24.80 1.80
C ASP A 64 6.31 -25.37 1.87
N GLY A 65 5.47 -25.05 0.87
CA GLY A 65 4.08 -25.49 0.82
C GLY A 65 3.12 -24.65 1.69
N THR A 66 3.59 -23.52 2.28
CA THR A 66 2.72 -22.59 3.03
C THR A 66 1.54 -22.14 2.15
N PRO A 67 0.29 -22.25 2.64
CA PRO A 67 -0.88 -21.84 1.86
C PRO A 67 -0.84 -20.35 1.48
N VAL A 68 -1.22 -20.07 0.24
CA VAL A 68 -1.33 -18.72 -0.31
C VAL A 68 -2.73 -18.52 -0.88
N VAL A 69 -3.39 -17.43 -0.51
CA VAL A 69 -4.71 -17.05 -1.04
C VAL A 69 -4.51 -16.19 -2.28
N ASP A 70 -5.02 -16.65 -3.43
CA ASP A 70 -5.04 -15.85 -4.65
C ASP A 70 -6.17 -14.82 -4.58
N VAL A 71 -5.83 -13.55 -4.85
CA VAL A 71 -6.74 -12.42 -4.68
C VAL A 71 -6.74 -11.51 -5.91
N ASP A 72 -7.80 -10.74 -6.04
CA ASP A 72 -8.06 -9.90 -7.22
C ASP A 72 -7.57 -8.44 -7.07
N ARG A 73 -6.74 -8.14 -6.05
CA ARG A 73 -6.07 -6.83 -5.91
C ARG A 73 -4.89 -6.68 -6.87
N GLY A 74 -4.49 -5.44 -7.09
CA GLY A 74 -3.21 -5.12 -7.72
C GLY A 74 -2.02 -5.55 -6.85
N GLY A 75 -0.84 -5.56 -7.46
CA GLY A 75 0.42 -5.91 -6.78
C GLY A 75 0.71 -7.41 -6.79
N LYS A 76 1.82 -7.74 -6.13
CA LYS A 76 2.38 -9.09 -5.99
C LYS A 76 2.04 -9.69 -4.63
N ILE A 77 2.74 -10.77 -4.24
CA ILE A 77 2.52 -11.47 -2.96
C ILE A 77 2.87 -10.56 -1.77
N THR A 78 2.12 -10.71 -0.69
CA THR A 78 2.41 -10.12 0.62
C THR A 78 1.95 -11.04 1.73
N TRP A 79 2.32 -10.70 2.95
CA TRP A 79 1.88 -11.39 4.17
C TRP A 79 1.01 -10.47 5.02
N HIS A 80 0.05 -11.05 5.72
CA HIS A 80 -0.73 -10.42 6.78
C HIS A 80 -0.70 -11.30 8.02
N GLY A 81 -0.74 -10.68 9.20
CA GLY A 81 -0.75 -11.40 10.45
C GLY A 81 -0.79 -10.50 11.68
N PRO A 82 -0.69 -11.08 12.88
CA PRO A 82 -0.66 -10.33 14.14
C PRO A 82 0.38 -9.21 14.13
N GLY A 83 0.02 -8.07 14.71
CA GLY A 83 0.87 -6.88 14.76
C GLY A 83 0.82 -6.02 13.49
N GLN A 84 0.01 -6.40 12.48
CA GLN A 84 -0.16 -5.61 11.26
C GLN A 84 -1.58 -5.04 11.18
N LEU A 85 -1.71 -3.71 11.18
CA LEU A 85 -2.99 -3.05 10.95
C LEU A 85 -3.35 -3.12 9.47
N VAL A 86 -4.44 -3.80 9.16
CA VAL A 86 -5.02 -3.86 7.81
C VAL A 86 -6.22 -2.91 7.72
N GLY A 87 -6.25 -2.12 6.64
CA GLY A 87 -7.34 -1.22 6.35
C GLY A 87 -7.89 -1.42 4.94
N TYR A 88 -9.21 -1.55 4.84
CA TYR A 88 -9.95 -1.69 3.59
C TYR A 88 -10.88 -0.49 3.38
N PRO A 89 -10.38 0.63 2.81
CA PRO A 89 -11.22 1.78 2.46
C PRO A 89 -12.06 1.47 1.21
N ILE A 90 -13.35 1.30 1.41
CA ILE A 90 -14.33 1.01 0.36
C ILE A 90 -15.08 2.30 0.06
N LEU A 91 -14.61 3.02 -0.96
CA LEU A 91 -14.98 4.39 -1.28
C LEU A 91 -15.47 4.48 -2.72
N LYS A 92 -16.45 5.33 -2.97
CA LYS A 92 -16.84 5.70 -4.33
C LYS A 92 -15.96 6.85 -4.82
N LEU A 93 -15.10 6.56 -5.79
CA LEU A 93 -14.18 7.55 -6.34
C LEU A 93 -14.90 8.54 -7.26
N PRO A 94 -14.48 9.82 -7.27
CA PRO A 94 -15.02 10.83 -8.18
C PRO A 94 -14.67 10.45 -9.64
N ARG A 95 -15.48 10.96 -10.56
CA ARG A 95 -15.20 10.79 -11.99
C ARG A 95 -14.47 12.02 -12.55
N PRO A 96 -13.49 11.85 -13.47
CA PRO A 96 -12.95 10.57 -13.92
C PRO A 96 -12.24 9.82 -12.76
N VAL A 97 -12.28 8.49 -12.79
CA VAL A 97 -11.66 7.67 -11.75
C VAL A 97 -10.14 7.76 -11.87
N ASP A 98 -9.48 8.23 -10.82
CA ASP A 98 -8.02 8.30 -10.73
C ASP A 98 -7.53 7.38 -9.60
N VAL A 99 -7.11 6.18 -10.00
CA VAL A 99 -6.61 5.15 -9.09
C VAL A 99 -5.28 5.56 -8.48
N VAL A 100 -4.42 6.19 -9.25
CA VAL A 100 -3.10 6.63 -8.78
C VAL A 100 -3.25 7.72 -7.73
N ALA A 101 -4.10 8.72 -7.97
CA ALA A 101 -4.39 9.76 -6.98
C ALA A 101 -4.97 9.16 -5.69
N HIS A 102 -5.80 8.12 -5.79
CA HIS A 102 -6.32 7.44 -4.59
C HIS A 102 -5.21 6.74 -3.80
N VAL A 103 -4.32 5.99 -4.46
CA VAL A 103 -3.15 5.38 -3.80
C VAL A 103 -2.29 6.45 -3.13
N ARG A 104 -2.00 7.56 -3.82
CA ARG A 104 -1.22 8.68 -3.25
C ARG A 104 -1.88 9.30 -2.03
N ARG A 105 -3.21 9.33 -1.96
CA ARG A 105 -3.94 9.77 -0.75
C ARG A 105 -3.80 8.78 0.40
N LEU A 106 -3.86 7.48 0.14
CA LEU A 106 -3.61 6.47 1.18
C LEU A 106 -2.18 6.56 1.71
N GLU A 107 -1.19 6.70 0.82
CA GLU A 107 0.20 6.92 1.24
C GLU A 107 0.33 8.16 2.11
N GLU A 108 -0.30 9.28 1.71
CA GLU A 108 -0.25 10.53 2.49
C GLU A 108 -0.81 10.35 3.91
N ALA A 109 -1.97 9.67 4.03
CA ALA A 109 -2.56 9.42 5.33
C ALA A 109 -1.65 8.58 6.23
N LEU A 110 -1.03 7.54 5.66
CA LEU A 110 -0.12 6.65 6.39
C LEU A 110 1.21 7.34 6.73
N ILE A 111 1.76 8.17 5.84
CA ILE A 111 2.95 8.99 6.13
C ILE A 111 2.69 9.92 7.31
N ARG A 112 1.53 10.60 7.33
CA ARG A 112 1.15 11.45 8.46
C ARG A 112 0.95 10.66 9.74
N ALA A 113 0.37 9.46 9.64
CA ALA A 113 0.22 8.59 10.79
C ALA A 113 1.58 8.15 11.36
N CYS A 114 2.53 7.75 10.52
CA CYS A 114 3.90 7.44 10.96
C CYS A 114 4.58 8.65 11.61
N ALA A 115 4.38 9.85 11.05
CA ALA A 115 4.94 11.08 11.60
C ALA A 115 4.39 11.42 13.01
N ASP A 116 3.12 11.09 13.30
CA ASP A 116 2.55 11.26 14.65
C ASP A 116 3.24 10.38 15.70
N PHE A 117 3.84 9.26 15.28
CA PHE A 117 4.68 8.40 16.12
C PHE A 117 6.15 8.86 16.15
N GLY A 118 6.53 9.90 15.41
CA GLY A 118 7.89 10.39 15.31
C GLY A 118 8.74 9.65 14.26
N LEU A 119 8.14 8.80 13.40
CA LEU A 119 8.83 8.11 12.34
C LEU A 119 8.74 8.89 11.03
N ALA A 120 9.87 9.35 10.51
CA ALA A 120 9.96 9.98 9.20
C ALA A 120 9.86 8.90 8.10
N THR A 121 8.87 9.07 7.23
CA THR A 121 8.62 8.16 6.11
C THR A 121 8.35 8.92 4.83
N SER A 122 8.49 8.26 3.69
CA SER A 122 8.35 8.87 2.36
C SER A 122 7.70 7.93 1.37
N ARG A 123 7.47 8.45 0.18
CA ARG A 123 7.19 7.68 -1.03
C ARG A 123 8.51 7.37 -1.74
N VAL A 124 8.57 6.23 -2.42
CA VAL A 124 9.64 5.90 -3.35
C VAL A 124 9.05 5.94 -4.76
N GLU A 125 9.73 6.63 -5.67
CA GLU A 125 9.27 6.77 -7.05
C GLU A 125 9.14 5.38 -7.71
N GLY A 126 8.04 5.17 -8.45
CA GLY A 126 7.77 3.89 -9.11
C GLY A 126 7.30 2.76 -8.18
N ARG A 127 7.23 2.98 -6.86
CA ARG A 127 6.82 1.98 -5.86
C ARG A 127 5.64 2.46 -5.05
N SER A 128 4.61 1.64 -4.91
CA SER A 128 3.50 1.92 -4.00
C SER A 128 3.84 1.54 -2.57
N GLY A 129 3.26 2.27 -1.61
CA GLY A 129 3.43 2.04 -0.19
C GLY A 129 4.17 3.18 0.53
N VAL A 130 4.46 2.96 1.81
CA VAL A 130 5.15 3.93 2.67
C VAL A 130 6.49 3.35 3.12
N TRP A 131 7.52 4.17 3.06
CA TRP A 131 8.91 3.73 3.17
C TRP A 131 9.69 4.55 4.19
N VAL A 132 10.52 3.86 4.94
CA VAL A 132 11.65 4.46 5.66
C VAL A 132 12.83 4.43 4.70
N LEU A 133 13.34 5.59 4.33
CA LEU A 133 14.48 5.69 3.42
C LEU A 133 15.76 5.21 4.11
N GLY A 134 16.59 4.53 3.36
CA GLY A 134 17.93 4.17 3.81
C GLY A 134 18.80 5.41 4.06
N ASP A 135 19.76 5.29 4.94
CA ASP A 135 20.75 6.37 5.14
C ASP A 135 21.55 6.56 3.84
N ALA A 136 21.59 7.80 3.35
CA ALA A 136 22.47 8.12 2.22
C ALA A 136 23.92 7.77 2.62
N VAL A 137 24.57 6.88 1.87
CA VAL A 137 25.97 6.54 2.11
C VAL A 137 26.80 7.83 2.04
N PRO A 138 27.43 8.31 3.14
CA PRO A 138 28.29 9.48 3.07
C PRO A 138 29.50 9.11 2.22
N GLY A 139 29.56 9.53 0.95
CA GLY A 139 30.73 9.34 0.10
C GLY A 139 30.49 9.22 -1.40
N GLY A 140 29.25 9.18 -1.85
CA GLY A 140 28.92 9.29 -3.27
C GLY A 140 28.93 10.75 -3.69
N ALA A 141 30.08 11.39 -3.80
CA ALA A 141 30.19 12.68 -4.46
C ALA A 141 29.66 12.52 -5.88
N ALA A 142 28.55 13.18 -6.19
CA ALA A 142 28.13 13.39 -7.55
C ALA A 142 29.28 14.11 -8.27
N THR A 143 30.04 13.37 -9.04
CA THR A 143 30.95 13.98 -10.02
C THR A 143 30.05 14.60 -11.09
N ALA A 144 29.78 15.88 -10.91
CA ALA A 144 29.29 16.72 -11.99
C ALA A 144 30.39 16.84 -13.02
N ASP A 145 30.43 15.91 -13.96
CA ASP A 145 31.22 16.06 -15.16
C ASP A 145 30.33 16.71 -16.23
N ALA A 146 30.51 18.03 -16.33
CA ALA A 146 29.93 18.82 -17.38
C ALA A 146 30.65 18.50 -18.69
N ALA A 147 30.09 17.66 -19.50
CA ALA A 147 30.47 17.51 -20.90
C ALA A 147 29.29 17.94 -21.77
N ALA A 148 29.46 19.06 -22.42
CA ALA A 148 28.57 19.58 -23.45
C ALA A 148 28.49 18.59 -24.62
N GLY A 149 27.29 18.10 -24.90
CA GLY A 149 27.00 17.34 -26.09
C GLY A 149 25.54 17.58 -26.47
N GLY A 150 25.32 18.41 -27.49
CA GLY A 150 23.99 18.71 -28.01
C GLY A 150 23.32 17.46 -28.57
N GLY A 151 22.19 17.10 -28.02
CA GLY A 151 21.28 16.09 -28.49
C GLY A 151 19.86 16.59 -28.28
N THR A 152 19.16 16.83 -29.38
CA THR A 152 17.76 17.24 -29.44
C THR A 152 16.88 16.31 -28.63
N ALA A 153 16.20 16.87 -27.62
CA ALA A 153 15.18 16.20 -26.86
C ALA A 153 14.04 15.74 -27.78
N PRO A 154 13.54 14.50 -27.67
CA PRO A 154 12.29 14.15 -28.30
C PRO A 154 11.16 14.83 -27.51
N ALA A 155 10.42 15.68 -28.22
CA ALA A 155 9.17 16.24 -27.76
C ALA A 155 8.15 15.11 -27.54
N GLY A 156 7.46 15.14 -26.39
CA GLY A 156 6.22 14.38 -26.22
C GLY A 156 6.17 13.49 -25.01
N LEU A 157 6.25 14.04 -23.79
CA LEU A 157 5.54 13.46 -22.67
C LEU A 157 4.13 14.05 -22.67
N GLY A 158 3.31 13.53 -23.58
CA GLY A 158 1.87 13.74 -23.55
C GLY A 158 1.33 13.23 -22.22
N GLY A 159 0.48 14.03 -21.60
CA GLY A 159 -0.15 13.67 -20.32
C GLY A 159 -0.79 12.30 -20.43
N LEU A 160 -0.47 11.43 -19.47
CA LEU A 160 -1.08 10.14 -19.32
C LEU A 160 -2.54 10.35 -18.91
N SER A 161 -3.41 10.52 -19.90
CA SER A 161 -4.85 10.39 -19.74
C SER A 161 -5.16 8.90 -19.68
N LEU A 162 -5.67 8.46 -18.54
CA LEU A 162 -6.29 7.14 -18.45
C LEU A 162 -7.66 7.26 -19.12
N ASP A 163 -7.74 6.91 -20.39
CA ASP A 163 -9.02 6.75 -21.06
C ASP A 163 -9.75 5.55 -20.45
N PHE A 164 -10.66 5.87 -19.54
CA PHE A 164 -11.56 4.89 -18.94
C PHE A 164 -12.61 4.50 -19.99
N ASP A 165 -12.51 3.30 -20.55
CA ASP A 165 -13.57 2.70 -21.34
C ASP A 165 -14.60 2.04 -20.43
N PRO A 166 -15.83 2.59 -20.30
CA PRO A 166 -16.86 2.02 -19.44
C PRO A 166 -17.38 0.65 -19.90
N ARG A 167 -16.92 0.15 -21.05
CA ARG A 167 -17.28 -1.16 -21.60
C ARG A 167 -16.32 -2.27 -21.22
N LEU A 168 -15.17 -1.91 -20.60
CA LEU A 168 -14.22 -2.90 -20.09
C LEU A 168 -14.72 -3.36 -18.71
N HIS A 169 -15.37 -4.49 -18.71
CA HIS A 169 -15.90 -5.15 -17.53
C HIS A 169 -14.79 -5.65 -16.60
N ASP A 170 -14.87 -5.21 -15.35
CA ASP A 170 -14.40 -5.87 -14.12
C ASP A 170 -12.91 -6.25 -13.99
N GLU A 171 -11.99 -5.96 -14.94
CA GLU A 171 -10.67 -6.58 -14.96
C GLU A 171 -9.46 -5.66 -15.15
N GLU A 172 -9.58 -4.35 -15.16
CA GLU A 172 -8.39 -3.53 -15.43
C GLU A 172 -7.57 -3.20 -14.18
N PHE A 173 -6.50 -3.91 -14.13
CA PHE A 173 -5.30 -3.70 -13.36
C PHE A 173 -4.43 -2.60 -14.00
N ASP A 174 -3.99 -1.60 -13.21
CA ASP A 174 -3.05 -0.57 -13.69
C ASP A 174 -1.60 -1.06 -13.60
N PRO A 175 -0.94 -1.40 -14.72
CA PRO A 175 0.44 -1.88 -14.73
C PRO A 175 1.46 -0.83 -14.27
N ARG A 176 1.08 0.46 -14.18
CA ARG A 176 1.95 1.56 -13.78
C ARG A 176 2.20 1.64 -12.27
N LEU A 177 1.44 0.91 -11.46
CA LEU A 177 1.66 0.81 -10.02
C LEU A 177 2.82 -0.13 -9.64
N SER A 178 3.53 -0.64 -10.63
CA SER A 178 4.61 -1.61 -10.48
C SER A 178 5.90 -1.03 -11.00
N GLY A 179 6.81 -0.85 -10.08
CA GLY A 179 8.19 -0.51 -10.44
C GLY A 179 8.93 -1.64 -11.19
N PRO A 180 10.09 -1.33 -11.76
CA PRO A 180 10.92 -2.30 -12.47
C PRO A 180 11.38 -3.46 -11.58
N GLU A 181 11.75 -4.58 -12.19
CA GLU A 181 12.31 -5.75 -11.51
C GLU A 181 13.71 -5.45 -10.95
N TYR A 182 13.96 -5.88 -9.71
CA TYR A 182 15.23 -5.68 -9.02
C TYR A 182 15.81 -6.98 -8.43
N ALA A 183 17.13 -7.02 -8.29
CA ALA A 183 17.88 -8.16 -7.75
C ALA A 183 17.76 -8.29 -6.21
N PRO A 184 17.99 -9.49 -5.61
CA PRO A 184 17.81 -9.71 -4.18
C PRO A 184 18.84 -8.96 -3.34
N SER A 185 18.40 -8.39 -2.22
CA SER A 185 19.25 -7.84 -1.18
C SER A 185 18.83 -8.36 0.20
N ASN A 186 19.79 -8.44 1.11
CA ASN A 186 19.62 -8.99 2.46
C ASN A 186 18.79 -8.07 3.33
N ALA A 187 17.80 -8.64 4.03
CA ALA A 187 17.02 -7.92 5.02
C ALA A 187 17.92 -7.41 6.16
N GLY A 188 17.87 -6.12 6.45
CA GLY A 188 18.42 -5.59 7.68
C GLY A 188 19.60 -4.65 7.61
N GLN A 189 20.08 -4.23 6.44
CA GLN A 189 21.09 -3.16 6.39
C GLN A 189 20.39 -1.79 6.44
N ARG A 190 20.81 -0.92 7.37
CA ARG A 190 20.26 0.45 7.53
C ARG A 190 20.44 1.34 6.30
N ASN A 191 21.17 0.89 5.31
CA ASN A 191 21.47 1.62 4.08
C ASN A 191 20.44 1.40 2.96
N GLU A 192 19.43 0.56 3.17
CA GLU A 192 18.41 0.22 2.17
C GLU A 192 17.05 0.79 2.57
N ASP A 193 16.27 1.16 1.57
CA ASP A 193 14.87 1.54 1.79
C ASP A 193 14.09 0.36 2.40
N ARG A 194 13.26 0.64 3.39
CA ARG A 194 12.46 -0.37 4.09
C ARG A 194 10.99 0.00 4.06
N LYS A 195 10.16 -0.93 3.63
CA LYS A 195 8.72 -0.71 3.54
C LYS A 195 8.05 -0.92 4.89
N VAL A 196 7.39 0.11 5.41
CA VAL A 196 6.59 0.05 6.64
C VAL A 196 5.10 -0.18 6.35
N ALA A 197 4.62 0.22 5.17
CA ALA A 197 3.24 -0.05 4.77
C ALA A 197 3.14 -0.45 3.30
N ALA A 198 2.40 -1.52 3.03
CA ALA A 198 2.05 -1.98 1.70
C ALA A 198 0.67 -1.45 1.30
N ILE A 199 0.48 -1.16 0.00
CA ILE A 199 -0.81 -0.74 -0.56
C ILE A 199 -1.10 -1.56 -1.81
N GLY A 200 -2.26 -2.19 -1.85
CA GLY A 200 -2.75 -2.91 -3.00
C GLY A 200 -4.26 -2.80 -3.08
N ILE A 201 -4.78 -2.16 -4.11
CA ILE A 201 -6.21 -1.89 -4.28
C ILE A 201 -6.76 -2.51 -5.56
N ARG A 202 -8.08 -2.62 -5.60
CA ARG A 202 -8.87 -2.86 -6.79
C ARG A 202 -9.95 -1.79 -6.88
N VAL A 203 -10.29 -1.36 -8.09
CA VAL A 203 -11.46 -0.52 -8.33
C VAL A 203 -12.40 -1.25 -9.27
N ALA A 204 -13.64 -1.44 -8.85
CA ALA A 204 -14.69 -2.01 -9.68
C ALA A 204 -15.92 -1.10 -9.64
N LYS A 205 -16.49 -0.78 -10.79
CA LYS A 205 -17.66 0.12 -10.90
C LYS A 205 -17.46 1.49 -10.21
N GLY A 206 -16.21 1.97 -10.14
CA GLY A 206 -15.86 3.22 -9.48
C GLY A 206 -15.81 3.16 -7.94
N VAL A 207 -15.91 1.98 -7.35
CA VAL A 207 -15.78 1.76 -5.90
C VAL A 207 -14.53 0.92 -5.62
N THR A 208 -13.78 1.31 -4.59
CA THR A 208 -12.53 0.66 -4.20
C THR A 208 -12.78 -0.60 -3.37
N MET A 209 -11.83 -1.53 -3.43
CA MET A 209 -11.70 -2.72 -2.57
C MET A 209 -10.23 -2.95 -2.21
N HIS A 210 -9.99 -3.79 -1.21
CA HIS A 210 -8.69 -3.97 -0.58
C HIS A 210 -8.18 -2.64 -0.02
N GLY A 211 -6.87 -2.43 0.11
CA GLY A 211 -6.38 -1.20 0.70
C GLY A 211 -4.93 -1.26 1.12
N PHE A 212 -4.66 -1.14 2.41
CA PHE A 212 -3.31 -1.06 2.95
C PHE A 212 -3.08 -2.04 4.10
N ALA A 213 -1.81 -2.28 4.37
CA ALA A 213 -1.32 -3.01 5.52
C ALA A 213 -0.14 -2.23 6.12
N LEU A 214 -0.30 -1.71 7.33
CA LEU A 214 0.72 -0.98 8.09
C LEU A 214 1.34 -1.91 9.13
N ASN A 215 2.63 -2.11 9.06
CA ASN A 215 3.38 -2.91 10.01
C ASN A 215 3.56 -2.11 11.30
N CYS A 216 2.78 -2.45 12.34
CA CYS A 216 2.90 -1.87 13.66
C CYS A 216 3.97 -2.62 14.47
N ASP A 217 3.71 -3.88 14.78
CA ASP A 217 4.58 -4.78 15.55
C ASP A 217 4.51 -6.24 15.08
N PRO A 218 4.61 -6.54 13.77
CA PRO A 218 4.56 -7.91 13.28
C PRO A 218 5.90 -8.62 13.44
N ASP A 219 5.88 -9.94 13.44
CA ASP A 219 7.08 -10.75 13.23
C ASP A 219 7.50 -10.67 11.76
N ASN A 220 8.46 -9.80 11.47
CA ASN A 220 8.93 -9.54 10.11
C ASN A 220 9.57 -10.76 9.44
N ARG A 221 9.95 -11.84 10.17
CA ARG A 221 10.51 -13.07 9.62
C ARG A 221 9.55 -13.80 8.68
N PHE A 222 8.25 -13.55 8.77
CA PHE A 222 7.28 -14.07 7.81
C PHE A 222 7.46 -13.51 6.40
N PHE A 223 8.03 -12.33 6.25
CA PHE A 223 8.34 -11.76 4.94
C PHE A 223 9.57 -12.40 4.27
N ASP A 224 10.45 -13.06 5.03
CA ASP A 224 11.66 -13.73 4.50
C ASP A 224 11.31 -14.96 3.63
N ARG A 225 10.08 -15.45 3.71
CA ARG A 225 9.59 -16.61 2.95
C ARG A 225 9.08 -16.27 1.56
N ILE A 226 8.99 -15.01 1.22
CA ILE A 226 8.45 -14.50 -0.05
C ILE A 226 9.38 -13.41 -0.59
N VAL A 227 9.15 -13.01 -1.83
CA VAL A 227 9.68 -11.75 -2.34
C VAL A 227 8.60 -10.67 -2.16
N PRO A 228 8.62 -9.91 -1.04
CA PRO A 228 7.50 -9.04 -0.69
C PRO A 228 7.26 -8.00 -1.78
N CYS A 229 6.05 -7.95 -2.31
CA CYS A 229 5.68 -7.03 -3.39
C CYS A 229 6.55 -7.14 -4.65
N GLY A 230 7.32 -8.23 -4.83
CA GLY A 230 8.28 -8.42 -5.93
C GLY A 230 9.51 -7.50 -5.86
N ILE A 231 9.76 -6.88 -4.72
CA ILE A 231 10.88 -5.94 -4.53
C ILE A 231 12.02 -6.70 -3.84
N ARG A 232 13.14 -6.80 -4.53
CA ARG A 232 14.31 -7.59 -4.08
C ARG A 232 15.45 -6.75 -3.52
N ASP A 233 15.38 -5.44 -3.69
CA ASP A 233 16.41 -4.45 -3.31
C ASP A 233 15.94 -3.53 -2.17
N ALA A 234 14.95 -3.94 -1.41
CA ALA A 234 14.46 -3.19 -0.26
C ALA A 234 13.94 -4.15 0.82
N GLY A 235 14.11 -3.74 2.07
CA GLY A 235 13.66 -4.50 3.22
C GLY A 235 12.19 -4.23 3.59
N VAL A 236 11.74 -4.94 4.62
CA VAL A 236 10.48 -4.69 5.33
C VAL A 236 10.82 -4.27 6.75
N THR A 237 10.05 -3.33 7.29
CA THR A 237 10.20 -2.85 8.67
C THR A 237 8.85 -2.64 9.33
N SER A 238 8.85 -2.23 10.60
CA SER A 238 7.65 -1.90 11.38
C SER A 238 7.86 -0.65 12.23
N LEU A 239 6.78 -0.10 12.74
CA LEU A 239 6.84 1.02 13.70
C LEU A 239 7.67 0.64 14.93
N SER A 240 7.43 -0.54 15.50
CA SER A 240 8.18 -1.01 16.69
C SER A 240 9.67 -1.11 16.42
N GLN A 241 10.05 -1.67 15.29
CA GLN A 241 11.46 -1.85 14.93
C GLN A 241 12.18 -0.50 14.73
N GLU A 242 11.56 0.45 14.07
CA GLU A 242 12.17 1.76 13.79
C GLU A 242 12.21 2.66 15.02
N LEU A 243 11.20 2.56 15.89
CA LEU A 243 11.09 3.39 17.10
C LEU A 243 11.79 2.78 18.33
N GLY A 244 12.20 1.52 18.26
CA GLY A 244 12.86 0.82 19.36
C GLY A 244 11.97 0.60 20.58
N ARG A 245 10.66 0.52 20.38
CA ARG A 245 9.65 0.23 21.41
C ARG A 245 8.45 -0.51 20.82
N ASP A 246 7.69 -1.20 21.63
CA ASP A 246 6.46 -1.82 21.19
C ASP A 246 5.43 -0.76 20.78
N VAL A 247 4.83 -0.94 19.60
CA VAL A 247 3.76 -0.10 19.06
C VAL A 247 2.61 -1.01 18.62
N PRO A 248 1.73 -1.40 19.54
CA PRO A 248 0.64 -2.33 19.24
C PRO A 248 -0.38 -1.70 18.30
N VAL A 249 -1.07 -2.52 17.51
CA VAL A 249 -2.10 -2.08 16.54
C VAL A 249 -3.15 -1.19 17.19
N THR A 250 -3.56 -1.49 18.42
CA THR A 250 -4.56 -0.71 19.17
C THR A 250 -4.14 0.72 19.48
N GLU A 251 -2.84 1.00 19.58
CA GLU A 251 -2.29 2.38 19.72
C GLU A 251 -2.37 3.12 18.38
N VAL A 252 -2.21 2.40 17.27
CA VAL A 252 -2.11 2.97 15.91
C VAL A 252 -3.49 3.27 15.30
N VAL A 253 -4.50 2.45 15.58
CA VAL A 253 -5.85 2.57 15.01
C VAL A 253 -6.40 3.99 15.08
N PRO A 254 -6.50 4.67 16.25
CA PRO A 254 -7.12 6.00 16.34
C PRO A 254 -6.33 7.07 15.54
N VAL A 255 -5.02 6.91 15.44
CA VAL A 255 -4.17 7.83 14.68
C VAL A 255 -4.42 7.65 13.18
N VAL A 256 -4.46 6.41 12.71
CA VAL A 256 -4.73 6.09 11.30
C VAL A 256 -6.13 6.55 10.90
N GLU A 257 -7.16 6.33 11.72
CA GLU A 257 -8.50 6.84 11.45
C GLU A 257 -8.54 8.35 11.27
N LYS A 258 -7.90 9.07 12.20
CA LYS A 258 -7.80 10.53 12.12
C LYS A 258 -7.17 10.96 10.80
N ARG A 259 -6.05 10.37 10.41
CA ARG A 259 -5.31 10.76 9.20
C ARG A 259 -6.01 10.34 7.91
N LEU A 260 -6.66 9.17 7.90
CA LEU A 260 -7.51 8.76 6.77
C LEU A 260 -8.68 9.73 6.59
N ARG A 261 -9.36 10.13 7.66
CA ARG A 261 -10.44 11.10 7.61
C ARG A 261 -9.96 12.44 7.05
N GLU A 262 -8.88 12.99 7.59
CA GLU A 262 -8.30 14.25 7.13
C GLU A 262 -7.95 14.24 5.63
N VAL A 263 -7.39 13.14 5.13
CA VAL A 263 -6.91 13.08 3.75
C VAL A 263 -8.00 12.66 2.76
N LEU A 264 -8.89 11.75 3.15
CA LEU A 264 -9.88 11.18 2.23
C LEU A 264 -11.18 12.00 2.16
N GLU A 265 -11.56 12.71 3.23
CA GLU A 265 -12.74 13.59 3.23
C GLU A 265 -12.43 14.99 2.67
N THR A 266 -11.17 15.39 2.68
CA THR A 266 -10.79 16.73 2.23
C THR A 266 -10.44 16.72 0.74
N SER A 267 -10.97 17.70 -0.01
CA SER A 267 -10.61 17.93 -1.42
C SER A 267 -9.26 18.66 -1.56
N VAL A 268 -8.37 18.53 -0.57
CA VAL A 268 -7.06 19.20 -0.61
C VAL A 268 -6.20 18.59 -1.69
N PRO A 269 -5.62 19.39 -2.60
CA PRO A 269 -4.61 18.89 -3.52
C PRO A 269 -3.44 18.29 -2.73
N LEU A 270 -3.03 17.08 -3.10
CA LEU A 270 -1.82 16.49 -2.53
C LEU A 270 -0.61 17.33 -2.93
N PRO A 271 0.40 17.50 -2.04
CA PRO A 271 1.66 18.09 -2.45
C PRO A 271 2.20 17.31 -3.65
N ARG A 272 2.58 18.03 -4.70
CA ARG A 272 3.23 17.40 -5.85
C ARG A 272 4.52 16.76 -5.36
N ALA A 273 4.74 15.50 -5.77
CA ALA A 273 6.03 14.87 -5.54
C ALA A 273 7.12 15.76 -6.14
N VAL A 274 8.11 16.11 -5.31
CA VAL A 274 9.33 16.81 -5.72
C VAL A 274 10.22 15.79 -6.38
#